data_1bebc69ec3183c3f6561b29f9652eb10
#
_entry.id   1bebc69ec3183c3f6561b29f9652eb10
#
_cell.length_a   1.000
_cell.length_b   1.000
_cell.length_c   1.000
_cell.angle_alpha   90.00
_cell.angle_beta   90.00
_cell.angle_gamma   90.00
#
_symmetry.space_group_name_H-M   'P 1'
#
loop_
_entity.id
_entity.type
_entity.pdbx_description
1 polymer ?
#
loop_
_entity_poly.entity_id
_entity_poly.type
_entity_poly.pdbx_seq_one_letter_code
_entity_poly.pdbx_strand_id
1 'polypeptide(L)'
;WWGSGDESQQLLSSGTAGLGMFWNGRVNALRDGGAPVGTSWQQNLVAGDFLVIPRGAPNVEGARAFIAYATSPKPQADFSSLTGYAPVNLGASALVDPKLAENQPGAHKAGQITLDFKYWSLNGERIAERWYAWQAARN
;
A
#
# COMPACT_ATOMS: atom_id res chain seq x y z
N TRP A 1 18.06 -0.90 -0.85
CA TRP A 1 16.88 -0.69 0.01
C TRP A 1 16.26 0.65 -0.35
N TRP A 2 15.00 0.80 -0.18
CA TRP A 2 14.31 2.08 -0.39
C TRP A 2 13.62 2.53 0.89
N GLY A 3 13.62 3.84 1.13
CA GLY A 3 13.01 4.48 2.30
C GLY A 3 11.75 5.28 1.98
N SER A 4 11.43 5.44 0.68
CA SER A 4 10.23 6.15 0.23
C SER A 4 9.63 5.53 -1.02
N GLY A 5 8.34 5.79 -1.27
CA GLY A 5 7.68 5.34 -2.49
C GLY A 5 8.31 5.89 -3.76
N ASP A 6 8.78 7.13 -3.73
CA ASP A 6 9.42 7.78 -4.89
C ASP A 6 10.79 7.15 -5.19
N GLU A 7 11.58 6.87 -4.16
CA GLU A 7 12.84 6.15 -4.31
C GLU A 7 12.61 4.75 -4.90
N SER A 8 11.58 4.04 -4.43
CA SER A 8 11.22 2.73 -4.97
C SER A 8 10.87 2.77 -6.47
N GLN A 9 10.15 3.81 -6.91
CA GLN A 9 9.86 4.04 -8.33
C GLN A 9 11.12 4.33 -9.14
N GLN A 10 12.04 5.15 -8.62
CA GLN A 10 13.31 5.47 -9.28
C GLN A 10 14.19 4.22 -9.45
N LEU A 11 14.33 3.40 -8.41
CA LEU A 11 15.09 2.16 -8.48
C LEU A 11 14.57 1.20 -9.55
N LEU A 12 13.26 1.10 -9.68
CA LEU A 12 12.63 0.21 -10.65
C LEU A 12 12.68 0.81 -12.07
N SER A 13 12.36 2.09 -12.24
CA SER A 13 12.32 2.74 -13.56
C SER A 13 13.70 2.93 -14.18
N SER A 14 14.74 3.14 -13.38
CA SER A 14 16.13 3.23 -13.84
C SER A 14 16.76 1.87 -14.16
N GLY A 15 16.10 0.76 -13.83
CA GLY A 15 16.67 -0.57 -13.93
C GLY A 15 17.74 -0.91 -12.89
N THR A 16 17.99 -0.02 -11.92
CA THR A 16 18.91 -0.29 -10.81
C THR A 16 18.45 -1.48 -9.97
N ALA A 17 17.13 -1.63 -9.79
CA ALA A 17 16.53 -2.82 -9.22
C ALA A 17 15.68 -3.53 -10.31
N GLY A 18 16.16 -4.66 -10.80
CA GLY A 18 15.43 -5.47 -11.77
C GLY A 18 14.29 -6.29 -11.13
N LEU A 19 14.30 -6.46 -9.82
CA LEU A 19 13.31 -7.20 -9.03
C LEU A 19 13.28 -6.66 -7.60
N GLY A 20 12.09 -6.62 -6.99
CA GLY A 20 11.96 -6.21 -5.60
C GLY A 20 10.52 -6.25 -5.08
N MET A 21 10.35 -5.93 -3.79
CA MET A 21 9.06 -5.66 -3.19
C MET A 21 8.74 -4.18 -3.30
N PHE A 22 7.59 -3.88 -3.88
CA PHE A 22 7.14 -2.50 -4.11
C PHE A 22 5.65 -2.36 -3.76
N TRP A 23 5.24 -1.16 -3.44
CA TRP A 23 3.81 -0.86 -3.29
C TRP A 23 3.13 -0.86 -4.65
N ASN A 24 2.04 -1.61 -4.78
CA ASN A 24 1.34 -1.82 -6.04
C ASN A 24 0.90 -0.51 -6.72
N GLY A 25 0.44 0.49 -5.98
CA GLY A 25 0.07 1.80 -6.54
C GLY A 25 1.25 2.49 -7.23
N ARG A 26 2.47 2.33 -6.71
CA ARG A 26 3.69 2.89 -7.31
C ARG A 26 4.08 2.16 -8.60
N VAL A 27 3.94 0.84 -8.62
CA VAL A 27 4.20 0.04 -9.84
C VAL A 27 3.14 0.32 -10.90
N ASN A 28 1.87 0.44 -10.51
CA ASN A 28 0.78 0.81 -11.41
C ASN A 28 1.05 2.17 -12.07
N ALA A 29 1.45 3.19 -11.31
CA ALA A 29 1.78 4.50 -11.85
C ALA A 29 2.93 4.46 -12.88
N LEU A 30 3.97 3.66 -12.63
CA LEU A 30 5.07 3.46 -13.60
C LEU A 30 4.59 2.80 -14.89
N ARG A 31 3.80 1.73 -14.77
CA ARG A 31 3.25 1.01 -15.93
C ARG A 31 2.33 1.91 -16.76
N ASP A 32 1.45 2.66 -16.11
CA ASP A 32 0.52 3.58 -16.75
C ASP A 32 1.28 4.75 -17.43
N GLY A 33 2.45 5.11 -16.91
CA GLY A 33 3.42 6.02 -17.53
C GLY A 33 4.25 5.40 -18.66
N GLY A 34 4.01 4.12 -19.03
CA GLY A 34 4.68 3.44 -20.14
C GLY A 34 5.99 2.73 -19.78
N ALA A 35 6.36 2.65 -18.49
CA ALA A 35 7.55 1.89 -18.09
C ALA A 35 7.32 0.37 -18.28
N PRO A 36 8.33 -0.38 -18.78
CA PRO A 36 8.22 -1.82 -19.01
C PRO A 36 8.33 -2.63 -17.71
N VAL A 37 7.40 -2.41 -16.80
CA VAL A 37 7.36 -3.04 -15.47
C VAL A 37 6.13 -3.91 -15.32
N GLY A 38 6.27 -5.04 -14.61
CA GLY A 38 5.19 -5.96 -14.30
C GLY A 38 5.13 -6.30 -12.81
N THR A 39 4.02 -6.90 -12.39
CA THR A 39 3.81 -7.34 -11.01
C THR A 39 3.61 -8.84 -10.98
N SER A 40 4.39 -9.55 -10.16
CA SER A 40 4.05 -10.90 -9.72
C SER A 40 3.23 -10.81 -8.44
N TRP A 41 2.04 -11.41 -8.48
CA TRP A 41 1.12 -11.43 -7.34
C TRP A 41 1.25 -12.68 -6.47
N GLN A 42 2.12 -13.61 -6.84
CA GLN A 42 2.38 -14.78 -6.01
C GLN A 42 2.99 -14.36 -4.68
N GLN A 43 2.40 -14.83 -3.59
CA GLN A 43 2.84 -14.47 -2.23
C GLN A 43 2.83 -12.97 -1.96
N ASN A 44 1.86 -12.25 -2.53
CA ASN A 44 1.74 -10.83 -2.26
C ASN A 44 1.39 -10.57 -0.79
N LEU A 45 1.97 -9.49 -0.23
CA LEU A 45 1.71 -9.02 1.12
C LEU A 45 0.61 -7.97 1.10
N VAL A 46 -0.47 -8.20 1.85
CA VAL A 46 -1.54 -7.22 2.04
C VAL A 46 -1.44 -6.60 3.42
N ALA A 47 -1.37 -5.27 3.41
CA ALA A 47 -1.50 -4.44 4.61
C ALA A 47 -2.60 -3.41 4.37
N GLY A 48 -3.30 -3.02 5.43
CA GLY A 48 -4.25 -1.91 5.41
C GLY A 48 -3.65 -0.68 6.08
N ASP A 49 -4.03 0.50 5.61
CA ASP A 49 -3.75 1.75 6.28
C ASP A 49 -4.93 2.17 7.17
N PHE A 50 -4.67 2.96 8.19
CA PHE A 50 -5.65 3.35 9.18
C PHE A 50 -5.76 4.86 9.27
N LEU A 51 -6.97 5.38 9.20
CA LEU A 51 -7.27 6.75 9.60
C LEU A 51 -7.50 6.77 11.11
N VAL A 52 -6.71 7.56 11.83
CA VAL A 52 -6.78 7.63 13.29
C VAL A 52 -7.02 9.05 13.76
N ILE A 53 -7.69 9.20 14.90
CA ILE A 53 -7.88 10.47 15.57
C ILE A 53 -6.97 10.48 16.81
N PRO A 54 -5.88 11.28 16.83
CA PRO A 54 -4.99 11.34 17.97
C PRO A 54 -5.70 11.83 19.22
N ARG A 55 -5.23 11.41 20.39
CA ARG A 55 -5.70 11.96 21.67
C ARG A 55 -5.39 13.45 21.73
N GLY A 56 -6.39 14.26 22.11
CA GLY A 56 -6.26 15.71 22.16
C GLY A 56 -6.45 16.42 20.83
N ALA A 57 -6.93 15.73 19.80
CA ALA A 57 -7.28 16.38 18.52
C ALA A 57 -8.27 17.54 18.75
N PRO A 58 -8.04 18.73 18.18
CA PRO A 58 -8.84 19.93 18.46
C PRO A 58 -10.26 19.86 17.88
N ASN A 59 -10.49 19.04 16.86
CA ASN A 59 -11.79 18.88 16.20
C ASN A 59 -12.09 17.41 15.93
N VAL A 60 -12.52 16.69 16.97
CA VAL A 60 -12.84 15.25 16.89
C VAL A 60 -14.06 15.00 16.00
N GLU A 61 -15.07 15.87 16.04
CA GLU A 61 -16.29 15.70 15.23
C GLU A 61 -15.99 15.89 13.74
N GLY A 62 -15.23 16.91 13.37
CA GLY A 62 -14.78 17.09 12.00
C GLY A 62 -13.92 15.93 11.50
N ALA A 63 -13.03 15.40 12.35
CA ALA A 63 -12.24 14.24 12.01
C ALA A 63 -13.09 12.97 11.78
N ARG A 64 -14.11 12.75 12.61
CA ARG A 64 -15.07 11.65 12.42
C ARG A 64 -15.88 11.80 11.12
N ALA A 65 -16.37 13.02 10.84
CA ALA A 65 -17.08 13.30 9.61
C ALA A 65 -16.21 13.07 8.38
N PHE A 66 -14.94 13.50 8.42
CA PHE A 66 -13.97 13.21 7.37
C PHE A 66 -13.73 11.71 7.18
N ILE A 67 -13.51 10.95 8.25
CA ILE A 67 -13.29 9.48 8.17
C ILE A 67 -14.53 8.81 7.57
N ALA A 68 -15.73 9.17 8.04
CA ALA A 68 -16.98 8.61 7.51
C ALA A 68 -17.14 8.88 6.01
N TYR A 69 -16.81 10.08 5.57
CA TYR A 69 -16.82 10.44 4.15
C TYR A 69 -15.75 9.68 3.37
N ALA A 70 -14.49 9.75 3.81
CA ALA A 70 -13.34 9.15 3.12
C ALA A 70 -13.43 7.62 3.01
N THR A 71 -14.14 6.96 3.94
CA THR A 71 -14.35 5.50 3.92
C THR A 71 -15.66 5.08 3.24
N SER A 72 -16.46 6.03 2.74
CA SER A 72 -17.68 5.72 2.00
C SER A 72 -17.38 5.24 0.57
N PRO A 73 -18.33 4.56 -0.12
CA PRO A 73 -18.05 3.87 -1.38
C PRO A 73 -17.45 4.76 -2.48
N LYS A 74 -18.07 5.90 -2.77
CA LYS A 74 -17.63 6.75 -3.88
C LYS A 74 -16.24 7.37 -3.65
N PRO A 75 -15.92 8.02 -2.50
CA PRO A 75 -14.59 8.51 -2.21
C PRO A 75 -13.52 7.44 -2.20
N GLN A 76 -13.83 6.23 -1.72
CA GLN A 76 -12.89 5.10 -1.78
C GLN A 76 -12.60 4.65 -3.21
N ALA A 77 -13.60 4.63 -4.08
CA ALA A 77 -13.41 4.30 -5.49
C ALA A 77 -12.61 5.39 -6.22
N ASP A 78 -12.88 6.66 -5.94
CA ASP A 78 -12.13 7.78 -6.50
C ASP A 78 -10.67 7.76 -6.05
N PHE A 79 -10.41 7.53 -4.76
CA PHE A 79 -9.07 7.35 -4.23
C PHE A 79 -8.33 6.19 -4.90
N SER A 80 -9.03 5.06 -5.07
CA SER A 80 -8.49 3.89 -5.79
C SER A 80 -8.10 4.24 -7.24
N SER A 81 -8.93 4.98 -7.94
CA SER A 81 -8.69 5.41 -9.32
C SER A 81 -7.49 6.35 -9.45
N LEU A 82 -7.28 7.22 -8.45
CA LEU A 82 -6.17 8.17 -8.44
C LEU A 82 -4.84 7.56 -8.01
N THR A 83 -4.85 6.54 -7.15
CA THR A 83 -3.64 6.04 -6.50
C THR A 83 -3.26 4.62 -6.90
N GLY A 84 -4.19 3.86 -7.50
CA GLY A 84 -4.01 2.44 -7.79
C GLY A 84 -4.13 1.51 -6.58
N TYR A 85 -4.37 2.04 -5.37
CA TYR A 85 -4.58 1.21 -4.17
C TYR A 85 -6.01 0.69 -4.09
N ALA A 86 -6.17 -0.50 -3.52
CA ALA A 86 -7.49 -1.13 -3.40
C ALA A 86 -8.35 -0.43 -2.33
N PRO A 87 -9.66 -0.26 -2.59
CA PRO A 87 -10.57 0.23 -1.57
C PRO A 87 -10.83 -0.86 -0.53
N VAL A 88 -11.07 -0.48 0.72
CA VAL A 88 -11.50 -1.38 1.80
C VAL A 88 -13.02 -1.51 1.90
N ASN A 89 -13.75 -0.54 1.39
CA ASN A 89 -15.21 -0.56 1.37
C ASN A 89 -15.71 -1.47 0.24
N LEU A 90 -16.45 -2.51 0.58
CA LEU A 90 -16.97 -3.48 -0.39
C LEU A 90 -17.89 -2.84 -1.44
N GLY A 91 -18.66 -1.80 -1.05
CA GLY A 91 -19.48 -1.03 -1.99
C GLY A 91 -18.68 -0.21 -3.00
N ALA A 92 -17.43 0.12 -2.67
CA ALA A 92 -16.52 0.82 -3.59
C ALA A 92 -15.99 -0.10 -4.70
N SER A 93 -15.82 -1.38 -4.43
CA SER A 93 -15.26 -2.34 -5.39
C SER A 93 -16.06 -2.43 -6.69
N ALA A 94 -17.38 -2.24 -6.62
CA ALA A 94 -18.26 -2.22 -7.79
C ALA A 94 -18.14 -0.92 -8.63
N LEU A 95 -17.50 0.11 -8.09
CA LEU A 95 -17.31 1.42 -8.73
C LEU A 95 -15.89 1.61 -9.29
N VAL A 96 -14.97 0.69 -9.02
CA VAL A 96 -13.60 0.70 -9.54
C VAL A 96 -13.59 0.18 -10.97
N ASP A 97 -12.81 0.82 -11.84
CA ASP A 97 -12.60 0.36 -13.20
C ASP A 97 -12.10 -1.10 -13.21
N PRO A 98 -12.71 -2.02 -14.00
CA PRO A 98 -12.29 -3.42 -14.04
C PRO A 98 -10.81 -3.63 -14.35
N LYS A 99 -10.22 -2.83 -15.26
CA LYS A 99 -8.80 -2.92 -15.59
C LYS A 99 -7.89 -2.56 -14.41
N LEU A 100 -8.32 -1.58 -13.60
CA LEU A 100 -7.62 -1.26 -12.38
C LEU A 100 -7.77 -2.35 -11.34
N ALA A 101 -8.99 -2.89 -11.18
CA ALA A 101 -9.28 -3.96 -10.22
C ALA A 101 -8.46 -5.24 -10.48
N GLU A 102 -8.18 -5.58 -11.73
CA GLU A 102 -7.28 -6.68 -12.11
C GLU A 102 -5.85 -6.52 -11.56
N ASN A 103 -5.43 -5.29 -11.29
CA ASN A 103 -4.11 -4.95 -10.76
C ASN A 103 -4.14 -4.57 -9.27
N GLN A 104 -5.10 -5.10 -8.56
CA GLN A 104 -5.27 -4.90 -7.11
C GLN A 104 -5.27 -6.25 -6.36
N PRO A 105 -4.89 -6.25 -5.07
CA PRO A 105 -4.77 -7.49 -4.29
C PRO A 105 -6.07 -8.30 -4.22
N GLY A 106 -7.23 -7.66 -4.37
CA GLY A 106 -8.53 -8.32 -4.37
C GLY A 106 -8.74 -9.37 -5.46
N ALA A 107 -8.06 -9.19 -6.62
CA ALA A 107 -8.06 -10.15 -7.73
C ALA A 107 -7.07 -11.31 -7.54
N HIS A 108 -6.16 -11.23 -6.57
CA HIS A 108 -5.01 -12.14 -6.42
C HIS A 108 -4.93 -12.76 -5.02
N LYS A 109 -6.01 -13.37 -4.57
CA LYS A 109 -6.11 -13.92 -3.20
C LYS A 109 -5.35 -15.23 -2.99
N ALA A 110 -5.05 -15.96 -4.06
CA ALA A 110 -4.31 -17.21 -3.96
C ALA A 110 -2.86 -16.94 -3.52
N GLY A 111 -2.44 -17.54 -2.40
CA GLY A 111 -1.11 -17.34 -1.84
C GLY A 111 -0.87 -15.97 -1.19
N GLN A 112 -1.92 -15.17 -1.03
CA GLN A 112 -1.84 -13.87 -0.37
C GLN A 112 -1.50 -14.01 1.12
N ILE A 113 -0.61 -13.17 1.60
CA ILE A 113 -0.19 -13.10 3.00
C ILE A 113 -0.72 -11.80 3.61
N THR A 114 -1.56 -11.89 4.62
CA THR A 114 -2.05 -10.71 5.34
C THR A 114 -1.09 -10.35 6.46
N LEU A 115 -0.73 -9.07 6.55
CA LEU A 115 0.13 -8.57 7.62
C LEU A 115 -0.56 -8.75 8.99
N ASP A 116 0.10 -9.45 9.91
CA ASP A 116 -0.37 -9.61 11.28
C ASP A 116 -0.02 -8.35 12.11
N PHE A 117 -0.94 -7.40 12.15
CA PHE A 117 -0.77 -6.14 12.89
C PHE A 117 -0.54 -6.35 14.39
N LYS A 118 -1.13 -7.40 14.98
CA LYS A 118 -0.93 -7.72 16.39
C LYS A 118 0.50 -8.17 16.65
N TYR A 119 1.01 -9.06 15.79
CA TYR A 119 2.41 -9.50 15.87
C TYR A 119 3.36 -8.31 15.73
N TRP A 120 3.14 -7.45 14.72
CA TRP A 120 3.99 -6.30 14.47
C TRP A 120 3.91 -5.24 15.58
N SER A 121 2.75 -5.02 16.18
CA SER A 121 2.63 -4.10 17.32
C SER A 121 3.42 -4.54 18.56
N LEU A 122 3.61 -5.85 18.72
CA LEU A 122 4.35 -6.43 19.84
C LEU A 122 5.85 -6.64 19.56
N ASN A 123 6.23 -6.77 18.30
CA ASN A 123 7.58 -7.18 17.91
C ASN A 123 8.30 -6.19 17.00
N GLY A 124 7.61 -5.16 16.50
CA GLY A 124 8.12 -4.25 15.46
C GLY A 124 9.43 -3.56 15.85
N GLU A 125 9.53 -3.07 17.08
CA GLU A 125 10.73 -2.41 17.60
C GLU A 125 11.94 -3.36 17.58
N ARG A 126 11.81 -4.53 18.16
CA ARG A 126 12.87 -5.55 18.18
C ARG A 126 13.29 -6.01 16.78
N ILE A 127 12.33 -6.08 15.87
CA ILE A 127 12.61 -6.46 14.46
C ILE A 127 13.32 -5.32 13.75
N ALA A 128 12.91 -4.07 13.98
CA ALA A 128 13.57 -2.89 13.43
C ALA A 128 15.02 -2.77 13.87
N GLU A 129 15.31 -2.97 15.17
CA GLU A 129 16.68 -3.00 15.69
C GLU A 129 17.57 -4.04 14.96
N ARG A 130 17.05 -5.26 14.80
CA ARG A 130 17.77 -6.30 14.06
C ARG A 130 17.97 -5.97 12.59
N TRP A 131 16.98 -5.33 11.97
CA TRP A 131 17.05 -4.89 10.59
C TRP A 131 18.15 -3.83 10.39
N TYR A 132 18.16 -2.80 11.24
CA TYR A 132 19.18 -1.75 11.15
C TYR A 132 20.59 -2.25 11.47
N ALA A 133 20.73 -3.13 12.46
CA ALA A 133 22.01 -3.76 12.75
C ALA A 133 22.52 -4.59 11.56
N TRP A 134 21.64 -5.33 10.90
CA TRP A 134 22.00 -6.09 9.71
C TRP A 134 22.36 -5.20 8.51
N GLN A 135 21.66 -4.09 8.29
CA GLN A 135 22.02 -3.12 7.26
C GLN A 135 23.40 -2.51 7.51
N ALA A 136 23.68 -2.09 8.74
CA ALA A 136 24.97 -1.49 9.12
C ALA A 136 26.16 -2.44 8.94
N ALA A 137 25.95 -3.73 9.11
CA ALA A 137 26.99 -4.75 8.91
C ALA A 137 27.30 -5.05 7.44
N ARG A 138 26.56 -4.48 6.48
CA ARG A 138 26.72 -4.71 5.03
C ARG A 138 27.27 -3.49 4.27
N ASN A 139 27.42 -2.38 4.93
CA ASN A 139 28.09 -1.18 4.43
C ASN A 139 29.54 -1.18 4.93
#